data_2b07f16bfbb4466657c137d0fb5918af
#
_entry.id   2b07f16bfbb4466657c137d0fb5918af
#
_cell.length_a   1.000
_cell.length_b   1.000
_cell.length_c   1.000
_cell.angle_alpha   90.00
_cell.angle_beta   90.00
_cell.angle_gamma   90.00
#
_symmetry.space_group_name_H-M   'P 1'
#
loop_
_entity.id
_entity.type
_entity.pdbx_description
1 polymer ?
#
loop_
_entity_poly.entity_id
_entity_poly.type
_entity_poly.pdbx_seq_one_letter_code
_entity_poly.pdbx_strand_id
1 'polypeptide(L)'
;MCDEVSLTAVGNPTDAIEKVLGFLQKSHRDGGALFASLHVGKSDVFDWFASRNRLAEYSILATLLQRDEVQKELPDLLLSKQQWGGVSECSIVSTDGFTMESPFLLDGRIAQALYAGGAYGQSELDARSAKQLAIAFCEELFEQRYSEIVVFSNLSAWTPWFRGIAWDWTAFLFDRRKRTFAILAITDSD
;
A
#
# COMPACT_ATOMS: atom_id res chain seq x y z
N MET A 1 -15.27 12.52 14.51
CA MET A 1 -15.16 13.30 13.27
C MET A 1 -14.56 12.51 12.09
N CYS A 2 -14.03 11.31 12.33
CA CYS A 2 -13.52 10.40 11.30
C CYS A 2 -14.53 9.32 10.85
N ASP A 3 -15.70 9.26 11.46
CA ASP A 3 -16.70 8.19 11.23
C ASP A 3 -17.56 8.40 9.97
N GLU A 4 -17.35 9.48 9.24
CA GLU A 4 -18.21 9.84 8.09
C GLU A 4 -17.63 9.48 6.71
N VAL A 5 -16.40 9.01 6.64
CA VAL A 5 -15.79 8.64 5.34
C VAL A 5 -16.15 7.19 5.01
N SER A 6 -17.00 6.98 4.01
CA SER A 6 -17.27 5.64 3.50
C SER A 6 -16.13 5.15 2.61
N LEU A 7 -15.79 3.88 2.73
CA LEU A 7 -14.83 3.20 1.86
C LEU A 7 -15.55 2.08 1.10
N THR A 8 -15.24 1.94 -0.18
CA THR A 8 -15.73 0.83 -0.99
C THR A 8 -14.58 0.25 -1.78
N ALA A 9 -14.45 -1.08 -1.80
CA ALA A 9 -13.43 -1.75 -2.60
C ALA A 9 -13.58 -1.35 -4.08
N VAL A 10 -12.48 -1.00 -4.70
CA VAL A 10 -12.40 -0.87 -6.16
C VAL A 10 -12.21 -2.28 -6.70
N GLY A 11 -13.01 -2.67 -7.66
CA GLY A 11 -13.09 -4.04 -8.21
C GLY A 11 -11.74 -4.78 -8.36
N ASN A 12 -11.76 -5.96 -8.96
CA ASN A 12 -10.57 -6.81 -9.07
C ASN A 12 -9.36 -6.05 -9.66
N PRO A 13 -8.14 -6.39 -9.21
CA PRO A 13 -6.92 -5.89 -9.80
C PRO A 13 -6.91 -6.10 -11.31
N THR A 14 -6.29 -5.19 -12.04
CA THR A 14 -6.08 -5.31 -13.49
C THR A 14 -4.97 -6.30 -13.81
N ASP A 15 -4.86 -6.69 -15.08
CA ASP A 15 -3.83 -7.61 -15.57
C ASP A 15 -2.40 -7.17 -15.20
N ALA A 16 -2.10 -5.88 -15.25
CA ALA A 16 -0.77 -5.36 -14.88
C ALA A 16 -0.51 -5.49 -13.37
N ILE A 17 -1.49 -5.20 -12.54
CA ILE A 17 -1.39 -5.33 -11.08
C ILE A 17 -1.26 -6.81 -10.71
N GLU A 18 -2.09 -7.69 -11.26
CA GLU A 18 -2.03 -9.13 -11.01
C GLU A 18 -0.69 -9.74 -11.39
N LYS A 19 -0.10 -9.34 -12.53
CA LYS A 19 1.23 -9.78 -12.94
C LYS A 19 2.32 -9.37 -11.95
N VAL A 20 2.32 -8.11 -11.51
CA VAL A 20 3.29 -7.63 -10.51
C VAL A 20 3.15 -8.44 -9.22
N LEU A 21 1.93 -8.59 -8.70
CA LEU A 21 1.69 -9.37 -7.48
C LEU A 21 2.10 -10.83 -7.65
N GLY A 22 1.83 -11.44 -8.80
CA GLY A 22 2.22 -12.82 -9.10
C GLY A 22 3.73 -13.04 -9.11
N PHE A 23 4.52 -12.10 -9.66
CA PHE A 23 5.98 -12.17 -9.60
C PHE A 23 6.53 -11.94 -8.20
N LEU A 24 6.00 -10.95 -7.48
CA LEU A 24 6.39 -10.70 -6.09
C LEU A 24 6.09 -11.90 -5.19
N GLN A 25 4.90 -12.49 -5.32
CA GLN A 25 4.51 -13.67 -4.53
C GLN A 25 5.42 -14.89 -4.79
N LYS A 26 5.89 -15.07 -6.04
CA LYS A 26 6.82 -16.17 -6.37
C LYS A 26 8.22 -15.95 -5.82
N SER A 27 8.69 -14.71 -5.80
CA SER A 27 10.05 -14.38 -5.36
C SER A 27 10.16 -14.15 -3.86
N HIS A 28 9.07 -13.76 -3.17
CA HIS A 28 9.01 -13.52 -1.72
C HIS A 28 8.26 -14.68 -1.05
N ARG A 29 8.95 -15.83 -0.92
CA ARG A 29 8.31 -17.13 -0.60
C ARG A 29 7.79 -17.24 0.82
N ASP A 30 8.49 -16.65 1.77
CA ASP A 30 8.16 -16.72 3.19
C ASP A 30 7.45 -15.44 3.70
N GLY A 31 6.95 -14.65 2.77
CA GLY A 31 6.17 -13.44 2.99
C GLY A 31 5.16 -13.22 1.88
N GLY A 32 5.50 -12.38 0.90
CA GLY A 32 4.68 -12.15 -0.27
C GLY A 32 4.37 -10.67 -0.53
N ALA A 33 3.35 -10.45 -1.32
CA ALA A 33 2.84 -9.11 -1.64
C ALA A 33 1.33 -9.05 -1.46
N LEU A 34 0.84 -7.98 -0.85
CA LEU A 34 -0.57 -7.70 -0.66
C LEU A 34 -0.92 -6.38 -1.35
N PHE A 35 -2.08 -6.34 -1.95
CA PHE A 35 -2.59 -5.14 -2.62
C PHE A 35 -4.09 -4.98 -2.38
N ALA A 36 -4.51 -3.77 -2.09
CA ALA A 36 -5.91 -3.38 -2.09
C ALA A 36 -6.07 -1.96 -2.63
N SER A 37 -7.21 -1.70 -3.25
CA SER A 37 -7.60 -0.39 -3.71
C SER A 37 -9.04 -0.09 -3.29
N LEU A 38 -9.26 1.06 -2.66
CA LEU A 38 -10.56 1.47 -2.15
C LEU A 38 -10.90 2.88 -2.62
N HIS A 39 -12.15 3.08 -2.96
CA HIS A 39 -12.68 4.42 -3.22
C HIS A 39 -13.10 5.09 -1.91
N VAL A 40 -12.69 6.35 -1.75
CA VAL A 40 -13.01 7.20 -0.60
C VAL A 40 -14.26 8.02 -0.92
N GLY A 41 -15.34 7.78 -0.21
CA GLY A 41 -16.59 8.52 -0.37
C GLY A 41 -16.43 10.02 -0.09
N LYS A 42 -17.43 10.81 -0.43
CA LYS A 42 -17.39 12.26 -0.23
C LYS A 42 -17.30 12.61 1.26
N SER A 43 -16.39 13.51 1.59
CA SER A 43 -16.21 14.06 2.93
C SER A 43 -15.60 15.46 2.81
N ASP A 44 -16.27 16.46 3.33
CA ASP A 44 -15.80 17.84 3.25
C ASP A 44 -14.45 18.03 3.94
N VAL A 45 -14.22 17.32 5.02
CA VAL A 45 -12.94 17.36 5.76
C VAL A 45 -11.82 16.73 4.93
N PHE A 46 -12.05 15.53 4.42
CA PHE A 46 -11.07 14.85 3.57
C PHE A 46 -10.76 15.70 2.32
N ASP A 47 -11.77 16.20 1.64
CA ASP A 47 -11.65 17.00 0.42
C ASP A 47 -10.90 18.30 0.67
N TRP A 48 -11.10 18.92 1.83
CA TRP A 48 -10.36 20.12 2.23
C TRP A 48 -8.85 19.84 2.34
N PHE A 49 -8.44 18.76 3.01
CA PHE A 49 -7.03 18.39 3.14
C PHE A 49 -6.44 17.92 1.81
N ALA A 50 -7.17 17.10 1.05
CA ALA A 50 -6.72 16.57 -0.24
C ALA A 50 -6.49 17.67 -1.27
N SER A 51 -7.42 18.63 -1.38
CA SER A 51 -7.31 19.75 -2.34
C SER A 51 -6.13 20.68 -2.06
N ARG A 52 -5.64 20.71 -0.82
CA ARG A 52 -4.52 21.56 -0.38
C ARG A 52 -3.18 20.83 -0.26
N ASN A 53 -3.15 19.57 -0.69
CA ASN A 53 -1.97 18.70 -0.55
C ASN A 53 -1.50 18.57 0.91
N ARG A 54 -2.44 18.52 1.87
CA ARG A 54 -2.17 18.48 3.31
C ARG A 54 -2.62 17.17 3.96
N LEU A 55 -2.73 16.09 3.20
CA LEU A 55 -3.15 14.78 3.71
C LEU A 55 -2.22 14.25 4.81
N ALA A 56 -0.93 14.57 4.76
CA ALA A 56 0.03 14.21 5.81
C ALA A 56 -0.32 14.80 7.18
N GLU A 57 -0.94 15.98 7.19
CA GLU A 57 -1.34 16.66 8.44
C GLU A 57 -2.63 16.10 9.06
N TYR A 58 -3.40 15.34 8.28
CA TYR A 58 -4.70 14.81 8.69
C TYR A 58 -4.61 13.44 9.38
N SER A 59 -3.42 12.89 9.56
CA SER A 59 -3.24 11.50 10.04
C SER A 59 -4.09 10.49 9.24
N ILE A 60 -4.21 10.76 7.93
CA ILE A 60 -5.11 10.04 7.03
C ILE A 60 -4.85 8.52 7.03
N LEU A 61 -3.58 8.12 7.11
CA LEU A 61 -3.20 6.72 7.11
C LEU A 61 -3.77 5.99 8.33
N ALA A 62 -3.57 6.55 9.54
CA ALA A 62 -4.11 5.96 10.75
C ALA A 62 -5.63 5.86 10.70
N THR A 63 -6.29 6.90 10.18
CA THR A 63 -7.74 6.92 10.04
C THR A 63 -8.26 5.84 9.10
N LEU A 64 -7.63 5.67 7.93
CA LEU A 64 -8.09 4.69 6.93
C LEU A 64 -7.75 3.26 7.33
N LEU A 65 -6.56 3.02 7.88
CA LEU A 65 -6.12 1.68 8.27
C LEU A 65 -6.94 1.06 9.42
N GLN A 66 -7.61 1.89 10.21
CA GLN A 66 -8.50 1.43 11.27
C GLN A 66 -9.90 1.05 10.77
N ARG A 67 -10.21 1.30 9.50
CA ARG A 67 -11.54 1.03 8.94
C ARG A 67 -11.74 -0.46 8.69
N ASP A 68 -12.92 -0.95 9.04
CA ASP A 68 -13.30 -2.36 8.85
C ASP A 68 -13.23 -2.76 7.36
N GLU A 69 -13.51 -1.84 6.44
CA GLU A 69 -13.43 -2.07 5.01
C GLU A 69 -12.01 -2.37 4.56
N VAL A 70 -11.00 -1.66 5.09
CA VAL A 70 -9.58 -1.91 4.80
C VAL A 70 -9.14 -3.23 5.41
N GLN A 71 -9.55 -3.51 6.65
CA GLN A 71 -9.24 -4.78 7.32
C GLN A 71 -9.84 -5.98 6.60
N LYS A 72 -11.00 -5.81 5.99
CA LYS A 72 -11.66 -6.87 5.20
C LYS A 72 -10.91 -7.17 3.89
N GLU A 73 -10.39 -6.14 3.23
CA GLU A 73 -9.63 -6.30 1.98
C GLU A 73 -8.19 -6.82 2.20
N LEU A 74 -7.60 -6.54 3.37
CA LEU A 74 -6.23 -6.92 3.73
C LEU A 74 -6.19 -7.62 5.12
N PRO A 75 -6.89 -8.73 5.30
CA PRO A 75 -6.99 -9.39 6.60
C PRO A 75 -5.64 -9.88 7.14
N ASP A 76 -4.73 -10.28 6.25
CA ASP A 76 -3.40 -10.77 6.63
C ASP A 76 -2.48 -9.64 7.10
N LEU A 77 -2.60 -8.45 6.50
CA LEU A 77 -1.80 -7.29 6.84
C LEU A 77 -2.24 -6.66 8.17
N LEU A 78 -3.55 -6.62 8.40
CA LEU A 78 -4.15 -5.92 9.50
C LEU A 78 -4.75 -6.92 10.49
N LEU A 79 -4.09 -7.13 11.61
CA LEU A 79 -4.58 -8.03 12.64
C LEU A 79 -5.95 -7.58 13.12
N SER A 80 -6.91 -8.52 13.10
CA SER A 80 -8.19 -8.30 13.76
C SER A 80 -7.97 -8.09 15.25
N LYS A 81 -8.80 -7.26 15.87
CA LYS A 81 -8.80 -6.91 17.30
C LYS A 81 -8.76 -8.11 18.28
N GLN A 82 -8.92 -9.34 17.76
CA GLN A 82 -9.01 -10.57 18.57
C GLN A 82 -7.68 -11.27 18.85
N GLN A 83 -6.58 -10.92 18.17
CA GLN A 83 -5.32 -11.68 18.32
C GLN A 83 -4.35 -11.15 19.37
N TRP A 84 -4.60 -9.98 19.94
CA TRP A 84 -3.77 -9.45 21.03
C TRP A 84 -4.49 -9.58 22.38
N GLY A 85 -4.30 -10.75 23.01
CA GLY A 85 -4.50 -11.05 24.43
C GLY A 85 -5.37 -10.12 25.27
N GLY A 86 -6.69 -10.07 25.06
CA GLY A 86 -7.65 -9.67 26.08
C GLY A 86 -7.69 -8.19 26.49
N VAL A 87 -6.95 -7.30 25.86
CA VAL A 87 -7.01 -5.86 26.14
C VAL A 87 -7.80 -5.20 25.01
N SER A 88 -8.99 -4.73 25.36
CA SER A 88 -9.88 -3.94 24.51
C SER A 88 -9.36 -2.50 24.34
N GLU A 89 -8.09 -2.34 24.03
CA GLU A 89 -7.56 -1.09 23.56
C GLU A 89 -7.53 -1.14 22.04
N CYS A 90 -8.21 -0.19 21.42
CA CYS A 90 -8.10 0.11 19.99
C CYS A 90 -6.61 0.16 19.67
N SER A 91 -6.07 -0.91 19.06
CA SER A 91 -4.67 -0.95 18.68
C SER A 91 -4.50 0.15 17.66
N ILE A 92 -3.96 1.28 18.11
CA ILE A 92 -3.62 2.37 17.21
C ILE A 92 -2.55 1.79 16.29
N VAL A 93 -2.92 1.56 15.04
CA VAL A 93 -1.95 1.20 14.01
C VAL A 93 -0.94 2.34 13.98
N SER A 94 0.29 2.07 14.39
CA SER A 94 1.33 3.09 14.32
C SER A 94 1.58 3.44 12.86
N THR A 95 1.46 4.71 12.55
CA THR A 95 1.83 5.25 11.23
C THR A 95 3.21 5.90 11.28
N ASP A 96 3.96 5.66 12.36
CA ASP A 96 5.34 6.10 12.48
C ASP A 96 6.20 5.44 11.41
N GLY A 97 7.16 6.18 10.88
CA GLY A 97 8.04 5.71 9.82
C GLY A 97 7.49 5.88 8.40
N PHE A 98 6.23 6.26 8.21
CA PHE A 98 5.73 6.64 6.90
C PHE A 98 6.21 8.03 6.50
N THR A 99 6.90 8.09 5.37
CA THR A 99 7.41 9.34 4.80
C THR A 99 6.78 9.60 3.44
N MET A 100 6.53 10.86 3.14
CA MET A 100 6.03 11.24 1.81
C MET A 100 7.14 11.09 0.79
N GLU A 101 6.87 10.34 -0.28
CA GLU A 101 7.76 10.18 -1.41
C GLU A 101 7.18 10.77 -2.70
N SER A 102 8.06 11.04 -3.65
CA SER A 102 7.64 11.44 -4.99
C SER A 102 7.01 10.25 -5.72
N PRO A 103 5.83 10.41 -6.34
CA PRO A 103 5.21 9.34 -7.14
C PRO A 103 6.09 8.87 -8.32
N PHE A 104 7.04 9.70 -8.78
CA PHE A 104 8.03 9.32 -9.79
C PHE A 104 9.05 8.28 -9.32
N LEU A 105 9.13 7.97 -8.03
CA LEU A 105 10.03 6.95 -7.49
C LEU A 105 9.34 5.59 -7.37
N LEU A 106 8.01 5.54 -7.44
CA LEU A 106 7.23 4.35 -7.16
C LEU A 106 7.54 3.20 -8.11
N ASP A 107 7.58 3.48 -9.42
CA ASP A 107 7.92 2.49 -10.43
C ASP A 107 9.35 1.93 -10.25
N GLY A 108 10.27 2.78 -9.79
CA GLY A 108 11.63 2.38 -9.43
C GLY A 108 11.68 1.43 -8.25
N ARG A 109 10.90 1.71 -7.19
CA ARG A 109 10.79 0.84 -6.01
C ARG A 109 10.17 -0.51 -6.35
N ILE A 110 9.06 -0.52 -7.09
CA ILE A 110 8.43 -1.76 -7.56
C ILE A 110 9.37 -2.56 -8.45
N ALA A 111 10.04 -1.91 -9.41
CA ALA A 111 11.00 -2.56 -10.28
C ALA A 111 12.19 -3.17 -9.52
N GLN A 112 12.67 -2.49 -8.49
CA GLN A 112 13.71 -3.00 -7.61
C GLN A 112 13.26 -4.26 -6.88
N ALA A 113 12.06 -4.26 -6.27
CA ALA A 113 11.52 -5.43 -5.59
C ALA A 113 11.33 -6.61 -6.56
N LEU A 114 10.77 -6.35 -7.75
CA LEU A 114 10.61 -7.34 -8.81
C LEU A 114 11.93 -7.95 -9.29
N TYR A 115 12.98 -7.13 -9.44
CA TYR A 115 14.27 -7.55 -9.95
C TYR A 115 15.13 -8.23 -8.89
N ALA A 116 15.19 -7.67 -7.68
CA ALA A 116 16.00 -8.22 -6.60
C ALA A 116 15.45 -9.53 -6.05
N GLY A 117 14.11 -9.67 -6.05
CA GLY A 117 13.43 -10.79 -5.41
C GLY A 117 13.51 -10.71 -3.88
N GLY A 118 13.13 -11.80 -3.22
CA GLY A 118 13.15 -11.95 -1.78
C GLY A 118 14.44 -12.58 -1.25
N ALA A 119 14.41 -13.04 0.00
CA ALA A 119 15.57 -13.62 0.70
C ALA A 119 16.13 -14.84 0.00
N TYR A 120 15.29 -15.75 -0.44
CA TYR A 120 15.69 -17.00 -1.11
C TYR A 120 15.17 -17.14 -2.52
N GLY A 121 14.21 -16.29 -2.91
CA GLY A 121 13.58 -16.29 -4.22
C GLY A 121 14.34 -15.40 -5.20
N GLN A 122 15.01 -15.99 -6.19
CA GLN A 122 15.55 -15.21 -7.29
C GLN A 122 14.42 -14.76 -8.23
N SER A 123 14.52 -13.53 -8.72
CA SER A 123 13.62 -13.04 -9.75
C SER A 123 13.87 -13.75 -11.08
N GLU A 124 12.79 -14.09 -11.79
CA GLU A 124 12.84 -14.59 -13.16
C GLU A 124 12.89 -13.44 -14.19
N LEU A 125 12.81 -12.19 -13.73
CA LEU A 125 12.74 -11.00 -14.57
C LEU A 125 14.13 -10.37 -14.75
N ASP A 126 14.43 -9.99 -15.99
CA ASP A 126 15.53 -9.08 -16.23
C ASP A 126 15.16 -7.63 -15.83
N ALA A 127 16.16 -6.76 -15.70
CA ALA A 127 15.95 -5.38 -15.23
C ALA A 127 15.00 -4.57 -16.13
N ARG A 128 14.98 -4.83 -17.44
CA ARG A 128 14.10 -4.15 -18.38
C ARG A 128 12.65 -4.58 -18.17
N SER A 129 12.41 -5.89 -18.08
CA SER A 129 11.09 -6.46 -17.86
C SER A 129 10.52 -6.03 -16.51
N ALA A 130 11.33 -6.03 -15.45
CA ALA A 130 10.92 -5.52 -14.14
C ALA A 130 10.50 -4.05 -14.18
N LYS A 131 11.27 -3.20 -14.90
CA LYS A 131 10.94 -1.78 -15.09
C LYS A 131 9.64 -1.61 -15.88
N GLN A 132 9.46 -2.35 -16.96
CA GLN A 132 8.24 -2.25 -17.79
C GLN A 132 6.98 -2.65 -17.02
N LEU A 133 7.06 -3.72 -16.23
CA LEU A 133 5.95 -4.15 -15.37
C LEU A 133 5.62 -3.12 -14.30
N ALA A 134 6.64 -2.54 -13.67
CA ALA A 134 6.43 -1.50 -12.66
C ALA A 134 5.80 -0.23 -13.23
N ILE A 135 6.21 0.18 -14.43
CA ILE A 135 5.58 1.31 -15.15
C ILE A 135 4.13 0.97 -15.48
N ALA A 136 3.85 -0.23 -16.01
CA ALA A 136 2.48 -0.63 -16.34
C ALA A 136 1.58 -0.66 -15.09
N PHE A 137 2.09 -1.12 -13.94
CA PHE A 137 1.38 -1.06 -12.66
C PHE A 137 1.00 0.38 -12.28
N CYS A 138 1.94 1.32 -12.38
CA CYS A 138 1.69 2.73 -12.09
C CYS A 138 0.70 3.36 -13.07
N GLU A 139 0.81 3.05 -14.36
CA GLU A 139 -0.11 3.55 -15.39
C GLU A 139 -1.54 3.08 -15.16
N GLU A 140 -1.75 1.82 -14.73
CA GLU A 140 -3.06 1.31 -14.35
C GLU A 140 -3.68 2.06 -13.17
N LEU A 141 -2.90 2.37 -12.15
CA LEU A 141 -3.40 3.05 -10.97
C LEU A 141 -3.76 4.52 -11.25
N PHE A 142 -2.88 5.25 -11.89
CA PHE A 142 -3.03 6.71 -11.99
C PHE A 142 -2.69 7.31 -13.36
N GLU A 143 -2.46 6.49 -14.38
CA GLU A 143 -2.14 6.95 -15.75
C GLU A 143 -0.93 7.90 -15.72
N GLN A 144 -1.02 9.07 -16.36
CA GLN A 144 0.03 10.09 -16.36
C GLN A 144 -0.22 11.20 -15.31
N ARG A 145 -1.11 10.95 -14.33
CA ARG A 145 -1.56 11.96 -13.35
C ARG A 145 -0.66 12.06 -12.12
N TYR A 146 0.65 11.98 -12.30
CA TYR A 146 1.64 12.02 -11.20
C TYR A 146 1.48 13.20 -10.25
N SER A 147 1.10 14.38 -10.75
CA SER A 147 0.86 15.57 -9.92
C SER A 147 -0.37 15.47 -9.01
N GLU A 148 -1.26 14.52 -9.26
CA GLU A 148 -2.48 14.29 -8.49
C GLU A 148 -2.34 13.17 -7.46
N ILE A 149 -1.18 12.48 -7.47
CA ILE A 149 -0.89 11.34 -6.61
C ILE A 149 -0.04 11.78 -5.42
N VAL A 150 -0.42 11.30 -4.25
CA VAL A 150 0.38 11.39 -3.02
C VAL A 150 0.82 9.99 -2.65
N VAL A 151 2.10 9.79 -2.40
CA VAL A 151 2.67 8.51 -2.00
C VAL A 151 3.26 8.66 -0.60
N PHE A 152 2.94 7.72 0.28
CA PHE A 152 3.62 7.52 1.55
C PHE A 152 4.29 6.15 1.52
N SER A 153 5.52 6.07 1.95
CA SER A 153 6.32 4.85 1.95
C SER A 153 6.91 4.57 3.32
N ASN A 154 7.01 3.29 3.66
CA ASN A 154 7.65 2.80 4.88
C ASN A 154 8.46 1.55 4.56
N LEU A 155 9.70 1.50 5.08
CA LEU A 155 10.64 0.37 4.97
C LEU A 155 10.75 -0.41 6.28
N SER A 156 9.85 -0.16 7.24
CA SER A 156 9.87 -0.80 8.55
C SER A 156 8.64 -1.70 8.73
N ALA A 157 8.77 -2.70 9.59
CA ALA A 157 7.64 -3.47 10.08
C ALA A 157 6.72 -2.58 10.92
N TRP A 158 5.51 -2.30 10.42
CA TRP A 158 4.51 -1.51 11.13
C TRP A 158 3.28 -2.32 11.55
N THR A 159 3.21 -3.58 11.10
CA THR A 159 2.29 -4.61 11.59
C THR A 159 3.06 -5.92 11.79
N PRO A 160 2.50 -6.89 12.54
CA PRO A 160 3.12 -8.21 12.71
C PRO A 160 3.17 -9.08 11.44
N TRP A 161 2.53 -8.68 10.36
CA TRP A 161 2.67 -9.36 9.06
C TRP A 161 4.08 -9.19 8.48
N PHE A 162 4.71 -8.04 8.75
CA PHE A 162 6.09 -7.78 8.38
C PHE A 162 7.08 -8.53 9.27
N ARG A 163 8.26 -8.78 8.78
CA ARG A 163 9.30 -9.56 9.48
C ARG A 163 10.37 -8.70 10.18
N GLY A 164 10.38 -7.39 9.94
CA GLY A 164 11.35 -6.46 10.51
C GLY A 164 12.71 -6.52 9.83
N ILE A 165 12.76 -6.84 8.55
CA ILE A 165 13.97 -7.07 7.77
C ILE A 165 13.98 -6.30 6.45
N ALA A 166 15.07 -6.45 5.68
CA ALA A 166 15.37 -5.61 4.52
C ALA A 166 14.35 -5.65 3.36
N TRP A 167 13.47 -6.64 3.33
CA TRP A 167 12.45 -6.79 2.28
C TRP A 167 11.10 -6.16 2.65
N ASP A 168 10.96 -5.63 3.88
CA ASP A 168 9.75 -4.97 4.29
C ASP A 168 9.60 -3.64 3.56
N TRP A 169 8.51 -3.49 2.85
CA TRP A 169 8.16 -2.24 2.19
C TRP A 169 6.65 -2.08 2.06
N THR A 170 6.18 -0.88 2.32
CA THR A 170 4.78 -0.50 2.09
C THR A 170 4.72 0.81 1.34
N ALA A 171 3.84 0.87 0.35
CA ALA A 171 3.44 2.11 -0.29
C ALA A 171 1.94 2.33 -0.13
N PHE A 172 1.56 3.50 0.36
CA PHE A 172 0.20 4.03 0.30
C PHE A 172 0.13 5.07 -0.80
N LEU A 173 -0.83 4.89 -1.70
CA LEU A 173 -1.06 5.81 -2.80
C LEU A 173 -2.42 6.47 -2.64
N PHE A 174 -2.44 7.76 -2.84
CA PHE A 174 -3.65 8.57 -2.83
C PHE A 174 -3.81 9.25 -4.18
N ASP A 175 -4.85 8.85 -4.93
CA ASP A 175 -5.31 9.59 -6.09
C ASP A 175 -6.34 10.62 -5.65
N ARG A 176 -5.93 11.88 -5.61
CA ARG A 176 -6.78 13.00 -5.14
C ARG A 176 -7.99 13.23 -6.03
N ARG A 177 -7.86 12.98 -7.33
CA ARG A 177 -8.91 13.21 -8.32
C ARG A 177 -9.93 12.08 -8.34
N LYS A 178 -9.45 10.84 -8.43
CA LYS A 178 -10.33 9.65 -8.42
C LYS A 178 -10.81 9.33 -6.99
N ARG A 179 -10.24 9.97 -5.96
CA ARG A 179 -10.50 9.66 -4.55
C ARG A 179 -10.25 8.18 -4.25
N THR A 180 -9.20 7.64 -4.82
CA THR A 180 -8.82 6.25 -4.64
C THR A 180 -7.61 6.17 -3.73
N PHE A 181 -7.68 5.25 -2.80
CA PHE A 181 -6.61 4.89 -1.88
C PHE A 181 -6.15 3.48 -2.21
N ALA A 182 -4.87 3.30 -2.48
CA ALA A 182 -4.29 1.99 -2.74
C ALA A 182 -3.17 1.69 -1.75
N ILE A 183 -3.03 0.42 -1.40
CA ILE A 183 -1.98 -0.11 -0.52
C ILE A 183 -1.27 -1.22 -1.29
N LEU A 184 0.05 -1.13 -1.36
CA LEU A 184 0.93 -2.22 -1.76
C LEU A 184 1.88 -2.51 -0.60
N ALA A 185 1.85 -3.72 -0.07
CA ALA A 185 2.73 -4.17 0.99
C ALA A 185 3.53 -5.39 0.52
N ILE A 186 4.82 -5.41 0.80
CA ILE A 186 5.74 -6.48 0.42
C ILE A 186 6.57 -6.86 1.65
N THR A 187 6.76 -8.14 1.88
CA THR A 187 7.66 -8.68 2.91
C THR A 187 8.22 -10.02 2.47
N ASP A 188 9.33 -10.41 3.04
CA ASP A 188 9.87 -11.77 2.96
C ASP A 188 10.60 -12.10 4.27
N SER A 189 11.06 -13.33 4.45
CA SER A 189 11.90 -13.70 5.60
C SER A 189 12.99 -14.66 5.20
N ASP A 190 14.13 -14.58 5.88
CA ASP A 190 15.26 -15.50 5.83
C ASP A 190 15.21 -16.55 6.95
#